data_c6b3ba0721a7d1de153100b3b6fd573b
#
_entry.id   c6b3ba0721a7d1de153100b3b6fd573b
#
_cell.length_a   1.000
_cell.length_b   1.000
_cell.length_c   1.000
_cell.angle_alpha   90.00
_cell.angle_beta   90.00
_cell.angle_gamma   90.00
#
_symmetry.space_group_name_H-M   'P 1'
#
loop_
_entity.id
_entity.type
_entity.pdbx_description
1 polymer ?
#
loop_
_entity_poly.entity_id
_entity_poly.type
_entity_poly.pdbx_seq_one_letter_code
_entity_poly.pdbx_strand_id
1 'polypeptide(L)'
;MSPADLDLLRPELETVALEQDAVLARAGDEIDYVFFPHSGAILLMIDMADGQTVATGVVGCEGAVGSLSVLGASPSGITAVVRAAGTASRVPAARFHAAFGRSPGTRQAIQKHVRSMLIQFQLGSACNALHPVEARMARWLLQLRDRVDSDVLPLTQQALSQILGVRRTTVTLLMGNLRKRGAIRSDQRGQIEIDRARLLAAACECHRVMRIEAEEIFSGDRVRTRGMAPANDPGIPEIEADDAV
;
A
#
# COMPACT_ATOMS: atom_id res chain seq x y z
N MET A 1 -11.60 15.27 6.83
CA MET A 1 -11.49 16.28 7.91
C MET A 1 -12.32 17.50 7.53
N SER A 2 -12.93 18.19 8.52
CA SER A 2 -13.58 19.48 8.28
C SER A 2 -12.54 20.58 8.01
N PRO A 3 -12.93 21.73 7.42
CA PRO A 3 -12.03 22.88 7.30
C PRO A 3 -11.42 23.31 8.65
N ALA A 4 -12.21 23.33 9.71
CA ALA A 4 -11.76 23.69 11.06
C ALA A 4 -10.71 22.72 11.63
N ASP A 5 -10.81 21.42 11.34
CA ASP A 5 -9.79 20.43 11.73
C ASP A 5 -8.49 20.63 10.95
N LEU A 6 -8.60 20.98 9.65
CA LEU A 6 -7.44 21.25 8.81
C LEU A 6 -6.71 22.54 9.23
N ASP A 7 -7.45 23.55 9.71
CA ASP A 7 -6.88 24.81 10.16
C ASP A 7 -5.94 24.65 11.37
N LEU A 8 -6.07 23.57 12.15
CA LEU A 8 -5.11 23.22 13.20
C LEU A 8 -3.75 22.77 12.68
N LEU A 9 -3.70 22.25 11.46
CA LEU A 9 -2.47 21.77 10.83
C LEU A 9 -1.91 22.77 9.82
N ARG A 10 -2.77 23.55 9.16
CA ARG A 10 -2.42 24.44 8.06
C ARG A 10 -1.21 25.36 8.30
N PRO A 11 -1.05 25.99 9.49
CA PRO A 11 0.08 26.87 9.74
C PRO A 11 1.44 26.14 9.76
N GLU A 12 1.40 24.83 9.99
CA GLU A 12 2.59 23.98 10.15
C GLU A 12 2.85 23.09 8.94
N LEU A 13 1.94 23.14 7.93
CA LEU A 13 2.07 22.35 6.71
C LEU A 13 3.09 23.00 5.76
N GLU A 14 4.08 22.22 5.37
CA GLU A 14 5.08 22.59 4.36
C GLU A 14 4.92 21.67 3.15
N THR A 15 4.82 22.23 1.95
CA THR A 15 4.81 21.46 0.70
C THR A 15 6.24 21.09 0.32
N VAL A 16 6.48 19.80 0.10
CA VAL A 16 7.79 19.24 -0.26
C VAL A 16 7.68 18.37 -1.50
N ALA A 17 8.78 18.29 -2.24
CA ALA A 17 8.93 17.31 -3.32
C ALA A 17 9.20 15.92 -2.72
N LEU A 18 8.58 14.90 -3.31
CA LEU A 18 8.89 13.51 -3.06
C LEU A 18 9.79 13.01 -4.19
N GLU A 19 11.10 13.00 -3.96
CA GLU A 19 12.05 12.49 -4.94
C GLU A 19 12.04 10.96 -4.96
N GLN A 20 12.16 10.39 -6.16
CA GLN A 20 12.22 8.93 -6.30
C GLN A 20 13.38 8.34 -5.49
N ASP A 21 13.11 7.21 -4.82
CA ASP A 21 14.02 6.48 -3.93
C ASP A 21 14.43 7.24 -2.64
N ALA A 22 13.86 8.43 -2.38
CA ALA A 22 14.02 9.10 -1.10
C ALA A 22 13.39 8.28 0.04
N VAL A 23 14.07 8.24 1.19
CA VAL A 23 13.60 7.57 2.41
C VAL A 23 12.99 8.63 3.32
N LEU A 24 11.69 8.49 3.61
CA LEU A 24 10.95 9.44 4.46
C LEU A 24 10.98 9.06 5.95
N ALA A 25 11.14 7.78 6.25
CA ALA A 25 11.32 7.22 7.58
C ALA A 25 12.11 5.92 7.48
N ARG A 26 12.98 5.64 8.43
CA ARG A 26 13.68 4.35 8.54
C ARG A 26 13.16 3.54 9.71
N ALA A 27 13.17 2.23 9.56
CA ALA A 27 12.90 1.34 10.70
C ALA A 27 13.93 1.59 11.82
N GLY A 28 13.44 1.77 13.05
CA GLY A 28 14.26 2.09 14.22
C GLY A 28 14.44 3.57 14.51
N ASP A 29 14.17 4.47 13.57
CA ASP A 29 14.28 5.90 13.79
C ASP A 29 13.00 6.49 14.42
N GLU A 30 13.13 7.60 15.13
CA GLU A 30 11.99 8.41 15.56
C GLU A 30 11.30 9.05 14.36
N ILE A 31 10.00 9.27 14.47
CA ILE A 31 9.21 9.94 13.43
C ILE A 31 9.24 11.44 13.65
N ASP A 32 10.03 12.15 12.87
CA ASP A 32 10.13 13.62 12.93
C ASP A 32 8.97 14.32 12.23
N TYR A 33 8.50 13.75 11.11
CA TYR A 33 7.45 14.33 10.27
C TYR A 33 6.38 13.32 9.91
N VAL A 34 5.15 13.83 9.77
CA VAL A 34 4.05 13.15 9.10
C VAL A 34 3.88 13.73 7.71
N PHE A 35 3.84 12.86 6.69
CA PHE A 35 3.70 13.24 5.29
C PHE A 35 2.32 12.87 4.77
N PHE A 36 1.68 13.80 4.08
CA PHE A 36 0.41 13.65 3.38
C PHE A 36 0.66 13.78 1.88
N PRO A 37 0.81 12.70 1.12
CA PRO A 37 1.07 12.75 -0.30
C PRO A 37 -0.07 13.43 -1.06
N HIS A 38 0.25 14.31 -1.99
CA HIS A 38 -0.69 14.85 -2.98
C HIS A 38 -0.65 14.04 -4.26
N SER A 39 0.53 13.51 -4.58
CA SER A 39 0.81 12.65 -5.74
C SER A 39 1.99 11.75 -5.45
N GLY A 40 2.21 10.76 -6.32
CA GLY A 40 3.29 9.78 -6.17
C GLY A 40 2.88 8.58 -5.32
N ALA A 41 3.83 7.69 -5.08
CA ALA A 41 3.60 6.45 -4.33
C ALA A 41 4.77 6.17 -3.37
N ILE A 42 4.45 5.85 -2.13
CA ILE A 42 5.40 5.54 -1.06
C ILE A 42 5.19 4.09 -0.63
N LEU A 43 6.24 3.27 -0.74
CA LEU A 43 6.22 1.89 -0.24
C LEU A 43 6.55 1.85 1.24
N LEU A 44 5.84 1.00 1.96
CA LEU A 44 6.11 0.64 3.34
C LEU A 44 6.88 -0.68 3.34
N MET A 45 8.17 -0.60 3.69
CA MET A 45 9.10 -1.72 3.62
C MET A 45 9.38 -2.27 5.02
N ILE A 46 9.52 -3.58 5.11
CA ILE A 46 10.04 -4.26 6.30
C ILE A 46 11.44 -4.75 5.98
N ASP A 47 12.37 -4.41 6.85
CA ASP A 47 13.75 -4.86 6.78
C ASP A 47 13.92 -6.10 7.67
N MET A 48 14.35 -7.20 7.07
CA MET A 48 14.58 -8.47 7.76
C MET A 48 16.01 -8.57 8.27
N ALA A 49 16.23 -9.38 9.30
CA ALA A 49 17.56 -9.52 9.94
C ALA A 49 18.66 -10.04 9.00
N ASP A 50 18.30 -10.74 7.92
CA ASP A 50 19.22 -11.23 6.88
C ASP A 50 19.52 -10.17 5.80
N GLY A 51 19.05 -8.94 5.97
CA GLY A 51 19.24 -7.82 5.04
C GLY A 51 18.27 -7.82 3.86
N GLN A 52 17.33 -8.77 3.79
CA GLN A 52 16.26 -8.70 2.80
C GLN A 52 15.24 -7.64 3.19
N THR A 53 14.67 -6.98 2.19
CA THR A 53 13.57 -6.03 2.38
C THR A 53 12.38 -6.44 1.55
N VAL A 54 11.16 -6.25 2.09
CA VAL A 54 9.93 -6.58 1.38
C VAL A 54 8.88 -5.49 1.59
N ALA A 55 8.13 -5.14 0.54
CA ALA A 55 7.02 -4.22 0.67
C ALA A 55 5.80 -4.90 1.30
N THR A 56 5.25 -4.26 2.31
CA THR A 56 4.03 -4.71 2.98
C THR A 56 2.81 -3.88 2.60
N GLY A 57 3.03 -2.63 2.20
CA GLY A 57 1.96 -1.72 1.80
C GLY A 57 2.45 -0.60 0.89
N VAL A 58 1.52 0.15 0.36
CA VAL A 58 1.77 1.36 -0.43
C VAL A 58 0.78 2.46 -0.02
N VAL A 59 1.30 3.67 0.09
CA VAL A 59 0.55 4.89 0.46
C VAL A 59 0.63 5.88 -0.69
N GLY A 60 -0.49 6.46 -1.06
CA GLY A 60 -0.63 7.58 -2.00
C GLY A 60 -1.44 8.71 -1.35
N CYS A 61 -2.17 9.49 -2.17
CA CYS A 61 -2.95 10.63 -1.71
C CYS A 61 -4.11 10.26 -0.76
N GLU A 62 -4.45 8.98 -0.66
CA GLU A 62 -5.48 8.46 0.25
C GLU A 62 -4.99 8.31 1.70
N GLY A 63 -3.68 8.46 1.95
CA GLY A 63 -3.10 8.11 3.25
C GLY A 63 -2.07 9.10 3.79
N ALA A 64 -1.35 8.67 4.82
CA ALA A 64 -0.30 9.44 5.45
C ALA A 64 0.84 8.54 5.94
N VAL A 65 2.07 8.97 5.76
CA VAL A 65 3.28 8.29 6.26
C VAL A 65 3.70 8.93 7.58
N GLY A 66 4.08 8.12 8.56
CA GLY A 66 4.45 8.59 9.91
C GLY A 66 3.25 8.82 10.85
N SER A 67 2.01 8.76 10.32
CA SER A 67 0.79 9.03 11.08
C SER A 67 0.50 8.02 12.20
N LEU A 68 1.04 6.80 12.13
CA LEU A 68 0.87 5.79 13.17
C LEU A 68 1.59 6.11 14.47
N SER A 69 2.51 7.08 14.47
CA SER A 69 3.19 7.57 15.68
C SER A 69 2.24 8.12 16.76
N VAL A 70 0.99 8.46 16.39
CA VAL A 70 -0.04 8.86 17.37
C VAL A 70 -0.60 7.69 18.20
N LEU A 71 -0.35 6.46 17.79
CA LEU A 71 -0.82 5.26 18.50
C LEU A 71 0.08 4.87 19.69
N GLY A 72 1.23 5.51 19.82
CA GLY A 72 2.18 5.31 20.92
C GLY A 72 3.56 5.83 20.55
N ALA A 73 4.32 6.24 21.57
CA ALA A 73 5.72 6.64 21.40
C ALA A 73 6.55 5.37 21.12
N SER A 74 6.89 5.16 19.87
CA SER A 74 7.71 4.04 19.42
C SER A 74 8.47 4.47 18.17
N PRO A 75 9.72 4.01 18.00
CA PRO A 75 10.42 4.15 16.74
C PRO A 75 9.62 3.56 15.58
N SER A 76 9.89 4.02 14.36
CA SER A 76 9.27 3.45 13.17
C SER A 76 9.53 1.96 13.06
N GLY A 77 8.49 1.16 12.92
CA GLY A 77 8.62 -0.27 12.62
C GLY A 77 8.85 -0.58 11.15
N ILE A 78 8.89 0.46 10.28
CA ILE A 78 8.98 0.32 8.83
C ILE A 78 9.95 1.33 8.24
N THR A 79 10.49 1.01 7.06
CA THR A 79 11.18 1.96 6.19
C THR A 79 10.21 2.43 5.11
N ALA A 80 9.95 3.75 5.04
CA ALA A 80 9.07 4.35 4.04
C ALA A 80 9.89 4.94 2.89
N VAL A 81 9.72 4.39 1.68
CA VAL A 81 10.51 4.74 0.48
C VAL A 81 9.61 5.28 -0.62
N VAL A 82 9.93 6.45 -1.14
CA VAL A 82 9.25 7.02 -2.32
C VAL A 82 9.56 6.15 -3.53
N ARG A 83 8.55 5.52 -4.10
CA ARG A 83 8.74 4.67 -5.28
C ARG A 83 8.38 5.36 -6.58
N ALA A 84 7.44 6.28 -6.55
CA ALA A 84 7.16 7.19 -7.66
C ALA A 84 7.17 8.62 -7.14
N ALA A 85 7.91 9.47 -7.82
CA ALA A 85 8.06 10.88 -7.47
C ALA A 85 6.71 11.61 -7.45
N GLY A 86 6.62 12.66 -6.65
CA GLY A 86 5.41 13.45 -6.51
C GLY A 86 5.61 14.62 -5.56
N THR A 87 4.55 15.02 -4.88
CA THR A 87 4.56 16.07 -3.86
C THR A 87 3.80 15.64 -2.62
N ALA A 88 4.13 16.20 -1.48
CA ALA A 88 3.43 16.00 -0.22
C ALA A 88 3.37 17.30 0.59
N SER A 89 2.38 17.40 1.48
CA SER A 89 2.50 18.26 2.65
C SER A 89 3.13 17.48 3.79
N ARG A 90 4.10 18.07 4.49
CA ARG A 90 4.62 17.49 5.74
C ARG A 90 4.32 18.41 6.91
N VAL A 91 4.24 17.82 8.09
CA VAL A 91 4.06 18.54 9.38
C VAL A 91 4.96 17.88 10.43
N PRO A 92 5.57 18.64 11.35
CA PRO A 92 6.29 18.06 12.47
C PRO A 92 5.40 17.11 13.27
N ALA A 93 5.91 15.91 13.62
CA ALA A 93 5.13 14.87 14.31
C ALA A 93 4.53 15.39 15.62
N ALA A 94 5.26 16.21 16.40
CA ALA A 94 4.76 16.80 17.63
C ALA A 94 3.52 17.70 17.41
N ARG A 95 3.47 18.47 16.30
CA ARG A 95 2.32 19.28 15.92
C ARG A 95 1.14 18.45 15.49
N PHE A 96 1.43 17.38 14.72
CA PHE A 96 0.41 16.41 14.33
C PHE A 96 -0.20 15.70 15.53
N HIS A 97 0.61 15.27 16.52
CA HIS A 97 0.15 14.66 17.77
C HIS A 97 -0.75 15.63 18.56
N ALA A 98 -0.37 16.91 18.66
CA ALA A 98 -1.18 17.93 19.31
C ALA A 98 -2.55 18.12 18.61
N ALA A 99 -2.57 18.16 17.27
CA ALA A 99 -3.81 18.25 16.51
C ALA A 99 -4.67 17.00 16.68
N PHE A 100 -4.08 15.80 16.64
CA PHE A 100 -4.77 14.53 16.88
C PHE A 100 -5.43 14.51 18.28
N GLY A 101 -4.74 14.98 19.32
CA GLY A 101 -5.28 15.07 20.67
C GLY A 101 -6.48 16.04 20.80
N ARG A 102 -6.49 17.13 20.02
CA ARG A 102 -7.48 18.22 20.13
C ARG A 102 -8.67 18.06 19.18
N SER A 103 -8.48 17.47 17.99
CA SER A 103 -9.47 17.41 16.91
C SER A 103 -10.10 16.02 16.79
N PRO A 104 -11.42 15.87 17.03
CA PRO A 104 -12.15 14.63 16.75
C PRO A 104 -12.10 14.26 15.26
N GLY A 105 -12.17 15.25 14.36
CA GLY A 105 -12.12 15.00 12.91
C GLY A 105 -10.74 14.48 12.45
N THR A 106 -9.65 14.99 13.03
CA THR A 106 -8.30 14.46 12.78
C THR A 106 -8.21 13.01 13.28
N ARG A 107 -8.71 12.72 14.49
CA ARG A 107 -8.75 11.33 15.00
C ARG A 107 -9.54 10.40 14.08
N GLN A 108 -10.72 10.81 13.63
CA GLN A 108 -11.55 10.01 12.73
C GLN A 108 -10.85 9.75 11.38
N ALA A 109 -10.18 10.76 10.81
CA ALA A 109 -9.44 10.60 9.57
C ALA A 109 -8.31 9.57 9.72
N ILE A 110 -7.54 9.64 10.82
CA ILE A 110 -6.48 8.69 11.10
C ILE A 110 -7.03 7.29 11.38
N GLN A 111 -8.12 7.14 12.11
CA GLN A 111 -8.77 5.85 12.33
C GLN A 111 -9.18 5.18 11.01
N LYS A 112 -9.75 5.95 10.07
CA LYS A 112 -10.05 5.46 8.71
C LYS A 112 -8.79 5.00 7.98
N HIS A 113 -7.73 5.80 8.03
CA HIS A 113 -6.45 5.44 7.41
C HIS A 113 -5.86 4.17 8.03
N VAL A 114 -5.80 4.06 9.36
CA VAL A 114 -5.34 2.86 10.07
C VAL A 114 -6.14 1.62 9.66
N ARG A 115 -7.47 1.73 9.59
CA ARG A 115 -8.34 0.64 9.14
C ARG A 115 -8.03 0.22 7.71
N SER A 116 -7.86 1.18 6.80
CA SER A 116 -7.50 0.90 5.41
C SER A 116 -6.14 0.20 5.30
N MET A 117 -5.13 0.65 6.06
CA MET A 117 -3.82 -0.01 6.11
C MET A 117 -3.91 -1.42 6.67
N LEU A 118 -4.67 -1.63 7.75
CA LEU A 118 -4.85 -2.96 8.35
C LEU A 118 -5.45 -3.95 7.35
N ILE A 119 -6.48 -3.54 6.62
CA ILE A 119 -7.09 -4.36 5.56
C ILE A 119 -6.06 -4.65 4.46
N GLN A 120 -5.29 -3.64 4.04
CA GLN A 120 -4.24 -3.83 3.04
C GLN A 120 -3.20 -4.87 3.49
N PHE A 121 -2.78 -4.83 4.76
CA PHE A 121 -1.82 -5.79 5.31
C PHE A 121 -2.41 -7.20 5.45
N GLN A 122 -3.65 -7.33 5.94
CA GLN A 122 -4.33 -8.61 6.08
C GLN A 122 -4.53 -9.29 4.72
N LEU A 123 -5.08 -8.56 3.74
CA LEU A 123 -5.25 -9.07 2.38
C LEU A 123 -3.90 -9.32 1.69
N GLY A 124 -2.89 -8.49 1.95
CA GLY A 124 -1.52 -8.70 1.47
C GLY A 124 -0.91 -9.98 2.01
N SER A 125 -1.10 -10.28 3.29
CA SER A 125 -0.63 -11.50 3.94
C SER A 125 -1.31 -12.75 3.33
N ALA A 126 -2.64 -12.76 3.21
CA ALA A 126 -3.38 -13.83 2.56
C ALA A 126 -2.96 -14.00 1.09
N CYS A 127 -2.83 -12.89 0.36
CA CYS A 127 -2.39 -12.89 -1.04
C CYS A 127 -0.98 -13.50 -1.19
N ASN A 128 -0.07 -13.21 -0.26
CA ASN A 128 1.28 -13.77 -0.29
C ASN A 128 1.31 -15.27 -0.06
N ALA A 129 0.39 -15.80 0.73
CA ALA A 129 0.28 -17.23 1.03
C ALA A 129 -0.41 -18.03 -0.08
N LEU A 130 -1.43 -17.44 -0.73
CA LEU A 130 -2.37 -18.20 -1.56
C LEU A 130 -2.20 -17.96 -3.07
N HIS A 131 -1.64 -16.80 -3.49
CA HIS A 131 -1.62 -16.45 -4.91
C HIS A 131 -0.24 -16.59 -5.54
N PRO A 132 -0.17 -17.04 -6.81
CA PRO A 132 1.08 -17.10 -7.57
C PRO A 132 1.76 -15.73 -7.65
N VAL A 133 3.10 -15.74 -7.66
CA VAL A 133 3.90 -14.49 -7.66
C VAL A 133 3.59 -13.61 -8.88
N GLU A 134 3.22 -14.17 -10.02
CA GLU A 134 2.83 -13.42 -11.22
C GLU A 134 1.56 -12.59 -10.98
N ALA A 135 0.53 -13.20 -10.37
CA ALA A 135 -0.71 -12.49 -10.02
C ALA A 135 -0.47 -11.42 -8.95
N ARG A 136 0.43 -11.69 -7.99
CA ARG A 136 0.87 -10.71 -6.98
C ARG A 136 1.62 -9.54 -7.63
N MET A 137 2.48 -9.81 -8.61
CA MET A 137 3.19 -8.77 -9.37
C MET A 137 2.20 -7.88 -10.12
N ALA A 138 1.22 -8.46 -10.82
CA ALA A 138 0.18 -7.71 -11.51
C ALA A 138 -0.64 -6.85 -10.53
N ARG A 139 -1.01 -7.37 -9.35
CA ARG A 139 -1.67 -6.63 -8.28
C ARG A 139 -0.85 -5.42 -7.82
N TRP A 140 0.45 -5.59 -7.55
CA TRP A 140 1.32 -4.51 -7.09
C TRP A 140 1.47 -3.40 -8.14
N LEU A 141 1.64 -3.78 -9.41
CA LEU A 141 1.71 -2.83 -10.51
C LEU A 141 0.41 -2.00 -10.62
N LEU A 142 -0.76 -2.63 -10.48
CA LEU A 142 -2.05 -1.93 -10.47
C LEU A 142 -2.18 -1.00 -9.26
N GLN A 143 -1.77 -1.43 -8.06
CA GLN A 143 -1.82 -0.60 -6.86
C GLN A 143 -0.92 0.65 -6.98
N LEU A 144 0.24 0.53 -7.59
CA LEU A 144 1.14 1.66 -7.85
C LEU A 144 0.56 2.57 -8.93
N ARG A 145 0.06 1.99 -10.02
CA ARG A 145 -0.60 2.72 -11.12
C ARG A 145 -1.76 3.58 -10.61
N ASP A 146 -2.62 3.02 -9.76
CA ASP A 146 -3.79 3.71 -9.24
C ASP A 146 -3.42 4.91 -8.34
N ARG A 147 -2.21 4.94 -7.76
CA ARG A 147 -1.71 6.06 -6.93
C ARG A 147 -0.94 7.12 -7.70
N VAL A 148 -0.29 6.72 -8.78
CA VAL A 148 0.49 7.62 -9.64
C VAL A 148 -0.41 8.28 -10.69
N ASP A 149 -1.58 7.69 -10.94
CA ASP A 149 -2.52 8.04 -12.03
C ASP A 149 -1.82 8.10 -13.39
N SER A 150 -0.92 7.13 -13.63
CA SER A 150 -0.15 7.01 -14.86
C SER A 150 0.01 5.54 -15.24
N ASP A 151 -0.13 5.25 -16.52
CA ASP A 151 0.12 3.90 -17.06
C ASP A 151 1.62 3.62 -17.24
N VAL A 152 2.49 4.59 -16.94
CA VAL A 152 3.96 4.42 -16.96
C VAL A 152 4.50 4.50 -15.53
N LEU A 153 5.12 3.42 -15.08
CA LEU A 153 5.70 3.32 -13.74
C LEU A 153 7.24 3.28 -13.81
N PRO A 154 7.95 4.13 -13.04
CA PRO A 154 9.41 4.11 -12.95
C PRO A 154 9.86 3.00 -12.00
N LEU A 155 9.87 1.74 -12.46
CA LEU A 155 10.17 0.56 -11.65
C LEU A 155 11.29 -0.28 -12.25
N THR A 156 12.37 -0.41 -11.49
CA THR A 156 13.46 -1.33 -11.83
C THR A 156 13.13 -2.77 -11.42
N GLN A 157 13.80 -3.74 -12.03
CA GLN A 157 13.69 -5.14 -11.61
C GLN A 157 14.14 -5.35 -10.15
N GLN A 158 15.08 -4.55 -9.66
CA GLN A 158 15.50 -4.57 -8.27
C GLN A 158 14.37 -4.11 -7.34
N ALA A 159 13.69 -3.02 -7.69
CA ALA A 159 12.54 -2.54 -6.93
C ALA A 159 11.41 -3.60 -6.89
N LEU A 160 11.10 -4.23 -8.02
CA LEU A 160 10.11 -5.31 -8.09
C LEU A 160 10.53 -6.54 -7.27
N SER A 161 11.82 -6.87 -7.26
CA SER A 161 12.37 -7.95 -6.42
C SER A 161 12.11 -7.68 -4.92
N GLN A 162 12.37 -6.46 -4.46
CA GLN A 162 12.08 -6.04 -3.10
C GLN A 162 10.56 -6.00 -2.81
N ILE A 163 9.75 -5.46 -3.73
CA ILE A 163 8.29 -5.42 -3.57
C ILE A 163 7.71 -6.82 -3.37
N LEU A 164 8.20 -7.79 -4.12
CA LEU A 164 7.65 -9.15 -4.15
C LEU A 164 8.31 -10.11 -3.14
N GLY A 165 9.47 -9.76 -2.60
CA GLY A 165 10.28 -10.65 -1.78
C GLY A 165 10.80 -11.86 -2.57
N VAL A 166 11.22 -11.66 -3.84
CA VAL A 166 11.73 -12.74 -4.71
C VAL A 166 13.03 -12.35 -5.40
N ARG A 167 13.76 -13.32 -5.94
CA ARG A 167 15.02 -13.08 -6.66
C ARG A 167 14.78 -12.32 -7.97
N ARG A 168 15.75 -11.50 -8.40
CA ARG A 168 15.69 -10.75 -9.67
C ARG A 168 15.46 -11.67 -10.89
N THR A 169 16.02 -12.87 -10.90
CA THR A 169 15.79 -13.85 -11.96
C THR A 169 14.32 -14.24 -12.07
N THR A 170 13.64 -14.40 -10.95
CA THR A 170 12.19 -14.63 -10.92
C THR A 170 11.44 -13.44 -11.49
N VAL A 171 11.79 -12.21 -11.10
CA VAL A 171 11.19 -10.97 -11.65
C VAL A 171 11.35 -10.91 -13.16
N THR A 172 12.54 -11.23 -13.69
CA THR A 172 12.81 -11.25 -15.15
C THR A 172 11.87 -12.22 -15.88
N LEU A 173 11.67 -13.42 -15.33
CA LEU A 173 10.74 -14.42 -15.87
C LEU A 173 9.30 -13.91 -15.87
N LEU A 174 8.83 -13.39 -14.73
CA LEU A 174 7.47 -12.87 -14.58
C LEU A 174 7.18 -11.70 -15.50
N MET A 175 8.12 -10.76 -15.62
CA MET A 175 8.02 -9.66 -16.59
C MET A 175 7.96 -10.17 -18.04
N GLY A 176 8.71 -11.23 -18.34
CA GLY A 176 8.66 -11.91 -19.63
C GLY A 176 7.26 -12.46 -19.94
N ASN A 177 6.62 -13.08 -18.95
CA ASN A 177 5.28 -13.62 -19.08
C ASN A 177 4.23 -12.53 -19.29
N LEU A 178 4.27 -11.48 -18.47
CA LEU A 178 3.35 -10.35 -18.60
C LEU A 178 3.53 -9.60 -19.93
N ARG A 179 4.77 -9.49 -20.45
CA ARG A 179 5.04 -8.94 -21.79
C ARG A 179 4.47 -9.80 -22.90
N LYS A 180 4.63 -11.12 -22.84
CA LYS A 180 4.05 -12.06 -23.82
C LYS A 180 2.52 -11.96 -23.88
N ARG A 181 1.88 -11.69 -22.73
CA ARG A 181 0.43 -11.43 -22.65
C ARG A 181 0.04 -10.01 -23.07
N GLY A 182 1.02 -9.14 -23.36
CA GLY A 182 0.80 -7.73 -23.69
C GLY A 182 0.29 -6.89 -22.51
N ALA A 183 0.36 -7.42 -21.28
CA ALA A 183 -0.09 -6.72 -20.07
C ALA A 183 0.86 -5.59 -19.64
N ILE A 184 2.13 -5.71 -20.01
CA ILE A 184 3.14 -4.66 -19.80
C ILE A 184 4.06 -4.55 -21.01
N ARG A 185 4.63 -3.35 -21.18
CA ARG A 185 5.82 -3.09 -21.97
C ARG A 185 6.88 -2.51 -21.05
N SER A 186 8.15 -2.77 -21.28
CA SER A 186 9.23 -2.19 -20.48
C SER A 186 10.37 -1.77 -21.39
N ASP A 187 10.93 -0.62 -21.10
CA ASP A 187 12.11 -0.11 -21.77
C ASP A 187 13.40 -0.48 -21.00
N GLN A 188 14.55 -0.10 -21.58
CA GLN A 188 15.87 -0.31 -20.97
C GLN A 188 16.14 0.68 -19.81
N ARG A 189 15.32 1.72 -19.64
CA ARG A 189 15.47 2.76 -18.62
C ARG A 189 14.74 2.43 -17.32
N GLY A 190 14.11 1.25 -17.24
CA GLY A 190 13.36 0.83 -16.05
C GLY A 190 11.97 1.45 -15.95
N GLN A 191 11.39 1.86 -17.09
CA GLN A 191 9.98 2.24 -17.14
C GLN A 191 9.13 1.05 -17.58
N ILE A 192 8.01 0.89 -16.90
CA ILE A 192 7.02 -0.15 -17.21
C ILE A 192 5.73 0.53 -17.63
N GLU A 193 5.39 0.39 -18.90
CA GLU A 193 4.10 0.81 -19.45
C GLU A 193 3.08 -0.32 -19.25
N ILE A 194 1.90 0.01 -18.75
CA ILE A 194 0.85 -0.92 -18.35
C ILE A 194 -0.32 -0.87 -19.33
N ASP A 195 -0.72 -2.02 -19.86
CA ASP A 195 -2.07 -2.21 -20.38
C ASP A 195 -2.99 -2.61 -19.21
N ARG A 196 -3.79 -1.66 -18.71
CA ARG A 196 -4.60 -1.84 -17.52
C ARG A 196 -5.58 -3.01 -17.62
N ALA A 197 -6.22 -3.19 -18.77
CA ALA A 197 -7.23 -4.24 -18.94
C ALA A 197 -6.59 -5.64 -18.89
N ARG A 198 -5.48 -5.81 -19.60
CA ARG A 198 -4.74 -7.08 -19.62
C ARG A 198 -4.07 -7.35 -18.28
N LEU A 199 -3.57 -6.32 -17.60
CA LEU A 199 -2.96 -6.47 -16.28
C LEU A 199 -4.00 -6.85 -15.21
N LEU A 200 -5.23 -6.30 -15.27
CA LEU A 200 -6.34 -6.71 -14.41
C LEU A 200 -6.72 -8.18 -14.62
N ALA A 201 -6.68 -8.68 -15.86
CA ALA A 201 -6.93 -10.09 -16.14
C ALA A 201 -5.81 -11.03 -15.63
N ALA A 202 -4.61 -10.51 -15.41
CA ALA A 202 -3.48 -11.26 -14.86
C ALA A 202 -3.38 -11.17 -13.33
N ALA A 203 -4.03 -10.18 -12.70
CA ALA A 203 -3.98 -9.96 -11.27
C ALA A 203 -4.94 -10.88 -10.51
N CYS A 204 -4.62 -11.14 -9.23
CA CYS A 204 -5.58 -11.75 -8.32
C CYS A 204 -6.66 -10.75 -7.90
N GLU A 205 -7.78 -11.25 -7.41
CA GLU A 205 -8.92 -10.49 -6.90
C GLU A 205 -8.58 -9.52 -5.78
N CYS A 206 -7.45 -9.74 -5.08
CA CYS A 206 -7.00 -8.89 -3.97
C CYS A 206 -6.87 -7.42 -4.35
N HIS A 207 -6.49 -7.09 -5.60
CA HIS A 207 -6.48 -5.70 -6.06
C HIS A 207 -7.86 -5.07 -5.97
N ARG A 208 -8.88 -5.76 -6.51
CA ARG A 208 -10.27 -5.27 -6.52
C ARG A 208 -10.83 -5.16 -5.11
N VAL A 209 -10.58 -6.17 -4.26
CA VAL A 209 -11.08 -6.19 -2.88
C VAL A 209 -10.46 -5.05 -2.08
N MET A 210 -9.13 -4.85 -2.13
CA MET A 210 -8.47 -3.75 -1.44
C MET A 210 -8.99 -2.38 -1.87
N ARG A 211 -9.30 -2.20 -3.16
CA ARG A 211 -9.84 -0.94 -3.69
C ARG A 211 -11.25 -0.68 -3.17
N ILE A 212 -12.14 -1.68 -3.22
CA ILE A 212 -13.52 -1.56 -2.73
C ILE A 212 -13.52 -1.24 -1.23
N GLU A 213 -12.75 -1.96 -0.42
CA GLU A 213 -12.67 -1.73 1.03
C GLU A 213 -12.14 -0.31 1.36
N ALA A 214 -11.17 0.19 0.61
CA ALA A 214 -10.68 1.56 0.77
C ALA A 214 -11.78 2.58 0.41
N GLU A 215 -12.47 2.40 -0.73
CA GLU A 215 -13.57 3.27 -1.16
C GLU A 215 -14.69 3.32 -0.10
N GLU A 216 -15.09 2.18 0.47
CA GLU A 216 -16.11 2.10 1.54
C GLU A 216 -15.69 2.84 2.82
N ILE A 217 -14.41 2.72 3.22
CA ILE A 217 -13.88 3.39 4.41
C ILE A 217 -13.89 4.91 4.24
N PHE A 218 -13.50 5.41 3.07
CA PHE A 218 -13.33 6.84 2.84
C PHE A 218 -14.63 7.55 2.42
N SER A 219 -15.51 6.90 1.67
CA SER A 219 -16.83 7.47 1.30
C SER A 219 -17.78 7.56 2.49
N GLY A 220 -17.64 6.67 3.46
CA GLY A 220 -18.58 6.55 4.57
C GLY A 220 -19.87 5.83 4.20
N ASP A 221 -20.08 5.48 2.94
CA ASP A 221 -21.17 4.65 2.46
C ASP A 221 -20.82 3.17 2.62
N ARG A 222 -21.64 2.42 3.33
CA ARG A 222 -21.60 0.95 3.28
C ARG A 222 -22.16 0.52 1.93
N VAL A 223 -21.33 0.47 0.91
CA VAL A 223 -21.64 -0.37 -0.24
C VAL A 223 -21.69 -1.79 0.31
N ARG A 224 -22.90 -2.34 0.45
CA ARG A 224 -23.08 -3.75 0.81
C ARG A 224 -22.29 -4.55 -0.21
N THR A 225 -21.13 -5.11 0.22
CA THR A 225 -20.49 -6.19 -0.51
C THR A 225 -21.51 -7.31 -0.62
N ARG A 226 -22.28 -7.30 -1.70
CA ARG A 226 -23.09 -8.44 -2.09
C ARG A 226 -22.08 -9.57 -2.34
N GLY A 227 -22.04 -10.47 -1.35
CA GLY A 227 -21.63 -11.83 -1.47
C GLY A 227 -20.44 -12.10 -2.40
N MET A 228 -19.28 -12.36 -1.83
CA MET A 228 -18.50 -13.49 -2.32
C MET A 228 -19.42 -14.71 -2.16
N ALA A 229 -20.24 -14.98 -3.19
CA ALA A 229 -20.79 -16.32 -3.30
C ALA A 229 -19.60 -17.25 -3.43
N PRO A 230 -19.47 -18.28 -2.57
CA PRO A 230 -18.49 -19.32 -2.78
C PRO A 230 -18.77 -19.88 -4.17
N ALA A 231 -17.75 -19.89 -5.04
CA ALA A 231 -17.78 -20.77 -6.21
C ALA A 231 -18.13 -22.16 -5.67
N ASN A 232 -19.16 -22.80 -6.23
CA ASN A 232 -19.61 -24.14 -5.88
C ASN A 232 -18.40 -25.03 -5.54
N ASP A 233 -18.20 -25.28 -4.25
CA ASP A 233 -17.30 -26.31 -3.77
C ASP A 233 -18.16 -27.52 -3.40
N PRO A 234 -18.01 -28.65 -4.11
CA PRO A 234 -18.63 -29.89 -3.69
C PRO A 234 -17.86 -30.47 -2.51
N GLY A 235 -18.29 -30.18 -1.30
CA GLY A 235 -18.11 -31.03 -0.16
C GLY A 235 -16.76 -30.99 0.55
N ILE A 236 -16.65 -30.13 1.55
CA ILE A 236 -15.78 -30.41 2.69
C ILE A 236 -16.58 -31.31 3.62
N PRO A 237 -16.10 -32.55 3.95
CA PRO A 237 -16.77 -33.38 4.92
C PRO A 237 -16.68 -32.71 6.31
N GLU A 238 -17.81 -32.64 7.01
CA GLU A 238 -17.85 -32.24 8.41
C GLU A 238 -16.93 -33.16 9.21
N ILE A 239 -15.96 -32.57 9.90
CA ILE A 239 -15.16 -33.27 10.89
C ILE A 239 -16.08 -33.40 12.11
N GLU A 240 -16.68 -34.59 12.33
CA GLU A 240 -17.31 -34.94 13.58
C GLU A 240 -16.27 -34.80 14.69
N ALA A 241 -16.61 -33.99 15.70
CA ALA A 241 -15.87 -33.93 16.96
C ALA A 241 -16.11 -35.22 17.67
N ASP A 242 -15.15 -36.13 17.66
CA ASP A 242 -15.16 -37.34 18.46
C ASP A 242 -14.73 -36.98 19.88
N ASP A 243 -15.67 -37.09 20.80
CA ASP A 243 -15.48 -37.08 22.25
C ASP A 243 -14.63 -38.30 22.64
N ALA A 244 -13.46 -38.06 23.22
CA ALA A 244 -12.81 -39.11 24.00
C ALA A 244 -11.83 -38.57 25.05
N VAL A 245 -12.25 -38.67 26.29
CA VAL A 245 -11.55 -39.00 27.55
C VAL A 245 -10.24 -38.27 27.89
#